data_af9e12192c8cf8deccf5f34bb2f18a0f
#
_entry.id   af9e12192c8cf8deccf5f34bb2f18a0f
#
_cell.length_a   1.000
_cell.length_b   1.000
_cell.length_c   1.000
_cell.angle_alpha   90.00
_cell.angle_beta   90.00
_cell.angle_gamma   90.00
#
_symmetry.space_group_name_H-M   'P 1'
#
loop_
_entity.id
_entity.type
_entity.pdbx_description
1 polymer ?
#
loop_
_entity_poly.entity_id
_entity_poly.type
_entity_poly.pdbx_seq_one_letter_code
_entity_poly.pdbx_strand_id
1 'polypeptide(L)'
;MSTGRNDTVNQEQETSLFERLIPILFVNDLYAERDFYVSLGFTVTYQGTEFPDFIALGHGSIEFGISHRERFTSDLPDHVLSWQFGVKDIETVKQRLASGGITFHEEWVTPREDWKYRVLHARTPNGYHLMLEGLGE
;
A
#
# COMPACT_ATOMS: atom_id res chain seq x y z
N MET A 1 -16.36 -25.21 12.30
CA MET A 1 -16.82 -25.26 11.59
C MET A 1 -17.35 -25.57 11.35
N SER A 2 -17.34 -25.67 11.49
CA SER A 2 -17.91 -25.79 10.75
C SER A 2 -18.60 -25.85 10.73
N THR A 3 -18.63 -25.93 11.10
CA THR A 3 -19.38 -26.06 10.59
C THR A 3 -20.00 -26.13 10.40
N GLY A 4 -20.18 -26.44 10.62
CA GLY A 4 -20.76 -26.72 10.01
C GLY A 4 -21.14 -26.57 9.57
N ARG A 5 -21.15 -26.62 8.90
CA ARG A 5 -21.49 -26.14 8.04
C ARG A 5 -22.07 -26.60 7.05
N ASN A 6 -22.95 -27.55 6.90
CA ASN A 6 -23.33 -27.56 5.86
C ASN A 6 -23.81 -26.38 5.44
N ASP A 7 -24.33 -25.62 6.20
CA ASP A 7 -24.51 -24.40 5.94
C ASP A 7 -23.26 -23.78 5.68
N THR A 8 -22.16 -24.26 6.18
CA THR A 8 -20.84 -23.78 5.92
C THR A 8 -20.53 -23.73 4.46
N VAL A 9 -21.00 -24.71 3.71
CA VAL A 9 -20.76 -24.70 2.28
C VAL A 9 -21.41 -23.50 1.63
N ASN A 10 -22.62 -23.17 2.01
CA ASN A 10 -23.30 -22.04 1.43
C ASN A 10 -22.64 -20.75 1.85
N GLN A 11 -22.17 -20.68 3.08
CA GLN A 11 -21.48 -19.50 3.54
C GLN A 11 -20.18 -19.31 2.81
N GLU A 12 -19.49 -20.39 2.55
CA GLU A 12 -18.25 -20.29 1.80
C GLU A 12 -18.50 -19.78 0.40
N GLN A 13 -19.57 -20.23 -0.22
CA GLN A 13 -19.91 -19.72 -1.54
C GLN A 13 -20.26 -18.27 -1.51
N GLU A 14 -20.96 -17.84 -0.48
CA GLU A 14 -21.29 -16.44 -0.35
C GLU A 14 -20.07 -15.58 -0.14
N THR A 15 -19.13 -16.05 0.71
CA THR A 15 -17.92 -15.29 0.94
C THR A 15 -17.01 -15.32 -0.27
N SER A 16 -17.10 -16.37 -1.09
CA SER A 16 -16.26 -16.45 -2.27
C SER A 16 -16.82 -15.63 -3.43
N LEU A 17 -17.98 -15.02 -3.26
CA LEU A 17 -18.52 -14.14 -4.29
C LEU A 17 -17.58 -12.96 -4.55
N PHE A 18 -16.89 -12.50 -3.53
CA PHE A 18 -15.88 -11.46 -3.68
C PHE A 18 -14.53 -12.06 -3.29
N GLU A 19 -13.63 -12.17 -4.24
CA GLU A 19 -12.36 -12.87 -4.00
C GLU A 19 -11.28 -12.00 -3.42
N ARG A 20 -11.21 -10.76 -3.83
CA ARG A 20 -10.15 -9.87 -3.39
C ARG A 20 -10.44 -8.44 -3.79
N LEU A 21 -9.72 -7.54 -3.15
CA LEU A 21 -9.78 -6.13 -3.47
C LEU A 21 -8.41 -5.72 -3.98
N ILE A 22 -8.36 -5.15 -5.17
CA ILE A 22 -7.09 -4.69 -5.73
C ILE A 22 -7.23 -3.20 -6.04
N PRO A 23 -6.71 -2.33 -5.17
CA PRO A 23 -6.74 -0.90 -5.44
C PRO A 23 -5.86 -0.57 -6.64
N ILE A 24 -6.28 0.44 -7.40
CA ILE A 24 -5.49 0.92 -8.53
C ILE A 24 -5.33 2.42 -8.37
N LEU A 25 -4.08 2.87 -8.32
CA LEU A 25 -3.77 4.29 -8.19
C LEU A 25 -3.47 4.86 -9.56
N PHE A 26 -4.09 5.99 -9.89
CA PHE A 26 -3.82 6.64 -11.17
C PHE A 26 -2.68 7.64 -10.97
N VAL A 27 -1.70 7.59 -11.84
CA VAL A 27 -0.46 8.37 -11.68
C VAL A 27 -0.05 8.99 -13.00
N ASN A 28 0.71 10.07 -12.92
CA ASN A 28 1.29 10.71 -14.09
C ASN A 28 2.61 10.08 -14.49
N ASP A 29 3.43 9.71 -13.50
CA ASP A 29 4.73 9.11 -13.75
C ASP A 29 4.71 7.69 -13.22
N LEU A 30 4.40 6.76 -14.12
CA LEU A 30 4.20 5.36 -13.79
C LEU A 30 5.47 4.73 -13.24
N TYR A 31 6.60 4.99 -13.88
CA TYR A 31 7.85 4.33 -13.49
C TYR A 31 8.44 4.89 -12.21
N ALA A 32 8.25 6.17 -11.96
CA ALA A 32 8.70 6.76 -10.70
C ALA A 32 7.93 6.14 -9.53
N GLU A 33 6.62 5.94 -9.70
CA GLU A 33 5.81 5.34 -8.66
C GLU A 33 6.22 3.89 -8.44
N ARG A 34 6.42 3.14 -9.53
CA ARG A 34 6.89 1.75 -9.44
C ARG A 34 8.19 1.66 -8.66
N ASP A 35 9.17 2.49 -9.05
CA ASP A 35 10.50 2.41 -8.46
C ASP A 35 10.49 2.77 -6.99
N PHE A 36 9.60 3.67 -6.60
CA PHE A 36 9.42 4.04 -5.21
C PHE A 36 9.04 2.80 -4.38
N TYR A 37 8.01 2.06 -4.82
CA TYR A 37 7.56 0.88 -4.06
C TYR A 37 8.58 -0.25 -4.13
N VAL A 38 9.26 -0.41 -5.24
CA VAL A 38 10.30 -1.43 -5.36
C VAL A 38 11.42 -1.14 -4.36
N SER A 39 11.76 0.14 -4.17
CA SER A 39 12.79 0.51 -3.20
C SER A 39 12.38 0.17 -1.77
N LEU A 40 11.10 0.10 -1.49
CA LEU A 40 10.60 -0.28 -0.18
C LEU A 40 10.49 -1.81 -0.01
N GLY A 41 10.67 -2.57 -1.08
CA GLY A 41 10.63 -4.02 -1.00
C GLY A 41 9.50 -4.68 -1.76
N PHE A 42 8.71 -3.91 -2.51
CA PHE A 42 7.66 -4.50 -3.33
C PHE A 42 8.23 -5.13 -4.58
N THR A 43 7.53 -6.12 -5.10
CA THR A 43 7.91 -6.82 -6.32
C THR A 43 6.93 -6.47 -7.42
N VAL A 44 7.44 -6.28 -8.64
CA VAL A 44 6.57 -6.09 -9.79
C VAL A 44 5.98 -7.46 -10.14
N THR A 45 4.67 -7.59 -10.02
CA THR A 45 3.99 -8.85 -10.33
C THR A 45 3.42 -8.86 -11.75
N TYR A 46 3.23 -7.69 -12.33
CA TYR A 46 2.86 -7.60 -13.74
C TYR A 46 3.42 -6.32 -14.35
N GLN A 47 4.03 -6.44 -15.51
CA GLN A 47 4.41 -5.32 -16.35
C GLN A 47 4.65 -5.92 -17.73
N GLY A 48 3.88 -5.51 -18.73
CA GLY A 48 3.99 -6.14 -20.03
C GLY A 48 3.36 -5.29 -21.12
N THR A 49 3.21 -5.91 -22.29
CA THR A 49 2.72 -5.21 -23.47
C THR A 49 1.21 -5.30 -23.63
N GLU A 50 0.56 -6.22 -22.93
CA GLU A 50 -0.89 -6.35 -23.03
C GLU A 50 -1.58 -5.13 -22.42
N PHE A 51 -1.06 -4.65 -21.30
CA PHE A 51 -1.56 -3.45 -20.64
C PHE A 51 -0.38 -2.53 -20.38
N PRO A 52 0.09 -1.83 -21.41
CA PRO A 52 1.38 -1.10 -21.29
C PRO A 52 1.37 0.05 -20.30
N ASP A 53 0.19 0.56 -19.96
CA ASP A 53 0.09 1.67 -19.02
C ASP A 53 -0.21 1.22 -17.60
N PHE A 54 -0.06 -0.06 -17.31
CA PHE A 54 -0.43 -0.63 -16.02
C PHE A 54 0.70 -1.48 -15.46
N ILE A 55 0.95 -1.34 -14.16
CA ILE A 55 1.94 -2.16 -13.44
C ILE A 55 1.29 -2.64 -12.15
N ALA A 56 1.45 -3.93 -11.84
CA ALA A 56 0.97 -4.47 -10.58
C ALA A 56 2.15 -4.73 -9.67
N LEU A 57 1.94 -4.46 -8.38
CA LEU A 57 2.97 -4.59 -7.36
C LEU A 57 2.45 -5.46 -6.24
N GLY A 58 3.33 -6.24 -5.64
CA GLY A 58 2.95 -7.13 -4.56
C GLY A 58 4.01 -7.28 -3.51
N HIS A 59 3.58 -7.66 -2.32
CA HIS A 59 4.47 -7.98 -1.21
C HIS A 59 3.68 -8.88 -0.28
N GLY A 60 4.04 -10.17 -0.25
CA GLY A 60 3.27 -11.13 0.52
C GLY A 60 1.84 -11.21 0.00
N SER A 61 0.88 -10.99 0.88
CA SER A 61 -0.54 -11.02 0.51
C SER A 61 -1.05 -9.68 0.00
N ILE A 62 -0.20 -8.68 -0.04
CA ILE A 62 -0.59 -7.34 -0.48
C ILE A 62 -0.42 -7.25 -1.99
N GLU A 63 -1.42 -6.71 -2.66
CA GLU A 63 -1.34 -6.49 -4.10
C GLU A 63 -2.12 -5.23 -4.47
N PHE A 64 -1.55 -4.40 -5.32
CA PHE A 64 -2.25 -3.24 -5.86
C PHE A 64 -1.63 -2.89 -7.21
N GLY A 65 -2.32 -2.03 -7.94
CA GLY A 65 -1.85 -1.62 -9.25
C GLY A 65 -1.64 -0.14 -9.36
N ILE A 66 -0.83 0.26 -10.31
CA ILE A 66 -0.68 1.66 -10.68
C ILE A 66 -0.94 1.76 -12.18
N SER A 67 -1.62 2.81 -12.59
CA SER A 67 -2.04 2.97 -13.98
C SER A 67 -1.81 4.40 -14.42
N HIS A 68 -1.26 4.57 -15.60
CA HIS A 68 -0.98 5.91 -16.12
C HIS A 68 -2.26 6.58 -16.62
N ARG A 69 -2.44 7.84 -16.26
CA ARG A 69 -3.53 8.68 -16.75
C ARG A 69 -3.00 10.06 -17.09
N GLU A 70 -3.11 10.46 -18.34
CA GLU A 70 -2.55 11.72 -18.77
C GLU A 70 -3.15 12.92 -18.08
N ARG A 71 -4.40 12.83 -17.68
CA ARG A 71 -5.08 13.97 -17.05
C ARG A 71 -5.00 13.97 -15.53
N PHE A 72 -4.33 12.97 -14.97
CA PHE A 72 -4.22 12.90 -13.54
C PHE A 72 -3.34 14.03 -13.03
N THR A 73 -3.70 14.63 -11.91
CA THR A 73 -2.86 15.61 -11.26
C THR A 73 -2.29 15.00 -10.00
N SER A 74 -0.99 15.16 -9.81
CA SER A 74 -0.32 14.61 -8.63
C SER A 74 -0.52 15.48 -7.40
N ASP A 75 -1.32 16.53 -7.50
CA ASP A 75 -1.52 17.46 -6.41
C ASP A 75 -2.79 17.08 -5.67
N LEU A 76 -2.76 15.96 -4.97
CA LEU A 76 -3.93 15.43 -4.30
C LEU A 76 -4.09 16.02 -2.90
N PRO A 77 -5.30 16.42 -2.52
CA PRO A 77 -5.54 16.83 -1.14
C PRO A 77 -5.38 15.65 -0.20
N ASP A 78 -4.88 15.90 1.01
CA ASP A 78 -4.63 14.85 1.97
C ASP A 78 -5.89 14.06 2.34
N HIS A 79 -7.03 14.71 2.33
CA HIS A 79 -8.27 14.06 2.78
C HIS A 79 -8.90 13.15 1.73
N VAL A 80 -8.35 13.11 0.51
CA VAL A 80 -8.93 12.30 -0.55
C VAL A 80 -8.56 10.83 -0.41
N LEU A 81 -7.29 10.55 -0.14
CA LEU A 81 -6.83 9.18 -0.02
C LEU A 81 -5.59 9.12 0.85
N SER A 82 -5.62 8.23 1.83
CA SER A 82 -4.46 7.92 2.64
C SER A 82 -4.13 6.45 2.40
N TRP A 83 -2.90 6.19 1.99
CA TRP A 83 -2.46 4.87 1.59
C TRP A 83 -1.65 4.29 2.75
N GLN A 84 -2.22 3.34 3.47
CA GLN A 84 -1.59 2.88 4.72
C GLN A 84 -1.17 1.43 4.64
N PHE A 85 0.07 1.16 5.01
CA PHE A 85 0.58 -0.19 5.15
C PHE A 85 0.98 -0.44 6.60
N GLY A 86 0.62 -1.61 7.13
CA GLY A 86 1.18 -2.07 8.37
C GLY A 86 2.52 -2.73 8.08
N VAL A 87 3.55 -2.38 8.83
CA VAL A 87 4.89 -2.93 8.57
C VAL A 87 5.40 -3.64 9.82
N LYS A 88 6.15 -4.70 9.60
CA LYS A 88 6.70 -5.48 10.69
C LYS A 88 7.99 -4.88 11.24
N ASP A 89 8.78 -4.28 10.38
CA ASP A 89 10.08 -3.73 10.77
C ASP A 89 10.16 -2.29 10.30
N ILE A 90 9.68 -1.39 11.15
CA ILE A 90 9.58 0.00 10.76
C ILE A 90 10.95 0.66 10.66
N GLU A 91 11.95 0.16 11.39
CA GLU A 91 13.29 0.73 11.28
C GLU A 91 13.90 0.45 9.92
N THR A 92 13.69 -0.74 9.38
CA THR A 92 14.18 -1.07 8.05
C THR A 92 13.50 -0.19 7.00
N VAL A 93 12.18 0.00 7.13
CA VAL A 93 11.45 0.84 6.19
C VAL A 93 11.93 2.28 6.28
N LYS A 94 12.17 2.77 7.51
CA LYS A 94 12.68 4.12 7.72
C LYS A 94 14.04 4.29 7.03
N GLN A 95 14.92 3.30 7.15
CA GLN A 95 16.21 3.35 6.50
C GLN A 95 16.09 3.36 4.99
N ARG A 96 15.15 2.61 4.44
CA ARG A 96 14.96 2.58 3.00
C ARG A 96 14.43 3.90 2.46
N LEU A 97 13.52 4.54 3.20
CA LEU A 97 13.05 5.86 2.83
C LEU A 97 14.23 6.84 2.81
N ALA A 98 15.03 6.83 3.85
CA ALA A 98 16.18 7.73 3.95
C ALA A 98 17.18 7.48 2.83
N SER A 99 17.48 6.20 2.57
CA SER A 99 18.44 5.84 1.52
C SER A 99 17.95 6.25 0.14
N GLY A 100 16.65 6.22 -0.08
CA GLY A 100 16.06 6.63 -1.34
C GLY A 100 15.89 8.13 -1.49
N GLY A 101 16.30 8.91 -0.48
CA GLY A 101 16.14 10.35 -0.54
C GLY A 101 14.71 10.81 -0.34
N ILE A 102 13.87 9.97 0.27
CA ILE A 102 12.46 10.29 0.48
C ILE A 102 12.33 11.04 1.79
N THR A 103 11.73 12.21 1.75
CA THR A 103 11.45 12.98 2.96
C THR A 103 10.25 12.36 3.67
N PHE A 104 10.37 12.18 4.96
CA PHE A 104 9.27 11.61 5.73
C PHE A 104 9.20 12.27 7.10
N HIS A 105 8.04 12.13 7.72
CA HIS A 105 7.78 12.67 9.05
C HIS A 105 7.39 11.49 9.95
N GLU A 106 8.00 11.43 11.13
CA GLU A 106 7.76 10.34 12.06
C GLU A 106 6.87 10.84 13.19
N GLU A 107 5.85 10.05 13.50
CA GLU A 107 4.88 10.39 14.52
C GLU A 107 4.69 9.23 15.47
N TRP A 108 4.72 9.50 16.78
CA TRP A 108 4.39 8.51 17.79
C TRP A 108 2.94 8.73 18.19
N VAL A 109 2.18 7.65 18.22
CA VAL A 109 0.76 7.70 18.59
C VAL A 109 0.57 6.87 19.84
N THR A 110 -0.03 7.45 20.86
CA THR A 110 -0.26 6.78 22.13
C THR A 110 -1.74 6.90 22.49
N PRO A 111 -2.57 5.97 21.96
CA PRO A 111 -4.01 6.03 22.25
C PRO A 111 -4.32 5.76 23.70
N ARG A 112 -3.48 4.98 24.39
CA ARG A 112 -3.62 4.65 25.79
C ARG A 112 -2.23 4.50 26.37
N GLU A 113 -2.15 4.47 27.71
CA GLU A 113 -0.88 4.32 28.39
C GLU A 113 -0.13 3.08 27.97
N ASP A 114 -0.86 2.00 27.73
CA ASP A 114 -0.26 0.71 27.43
C ASP A 114 -0.19 0.40 25.94
N TRP A 115 -0.48 1.39 25.09
CA TRP A 115 -0.52 1.15 23.65
C TRP A 115 0.14 2.32 22.93
N LYS A 116 1.22 2.02 22.23
CA LYS A 116 1.99 3.02 21.53
C LYS A 116 2.46 2.44 20.21
N TYR A 117 2.39 3.23 19.15
CA TYR A 117 2.90 2.80 17.87
C TYR A 117 3.45 4.01 17.10
N ARG A 118 4.15 3.72 16.03
CA ARG A 118 4.83 4.72 15.22
C ARG A 118 4.25 4.75 13.83
N VAL A 119 4.15 5.94 13.26
CA VAL A 119 3.70 6.11 11.89
C VAL A 119 4.72 6.98 11.16
N LEU A 120 5.15 6.51 9.99
CA LEU A 120 5.96 7.32 9.11
C LEU A 120 5.05 7.86 8.01
N HIS A 121 5.08 9.16 7.81
CA HIS A 121 4.26 9.83 6.79
C HIS A 121 5.17 10.29 5.67
N ALA A 122 4.82 9.95 4.44
CA ALA A 122 5.61 10.33 3.27
C ALA A 122 4.66 10.63 2.11
N ARG A 123 5.20 11.23 1.07
CA ARG A 123 4.48 11.42 -0.18
C ARG A 123 5.15 10.57 -1.24
N THR A 124 4.36 9.84 -2.02
CA THR A 124 4.91 9.09 -3.14
C THR A 124 5.27 10.08 -4.25
N PRO A 125 6.04 9.65 -5.26
CA PRO A 125 6.43 10.55 -6.35
C PRO A 125 5.25 11.21 -7.05
N ASN A 126 4.10 10.56 -7.07
CA ASN A 126 2.91 11.11 -7.70
C ASN A 126 1.95 11.77 -6.71
N GLY A 127 2.44 12.03 -5.48
CA GLY A 127 1.71 12.88 -4.54
C GLY A 127 0.75 12.17 -3.60
N TYR A 128 0.72 10.85 -3.60
CA TYR A 128 -0.15 10.13 -2.67
C TYR A 128 0.42 10.18 -1.26
N HIS A 129 -0.47 10.39 -0.29
CA HIS A 129 -0.08 10.37 1.11
C HIS A 129 0.08 8.92 1.54
N LEU A 130 1.29 8.57 1.95
CA LEU A 130 1.63 7.22 2.36
C LEU A 130 1.88 7.20 3.86
N MET A 131 1.25 6.25 4.54
CA MET A 131 1.46 6.03 5.96
C MET A 131 1.99 4.63 6.16
N LEU A 132 3.05 4.53 6.95
CA LEU A 132 3.68 3.25 7.25
C LEU A 132 3.64 3.10 8.77
N GLU A 133 2.86 2.14 9.23
CA GLU A 133 2.57 2.00 10.65
C GLU A 133 3.22 0.75 11.21
N GLY A 134 3.96 0.90 12.30
CA GLY A 134 4.60 -0.22 12.96
C GLY A 134 4.49 -0.09 14.46
N LEU A 135 4.81 -1.19 15.14
CA LEU A 135 4.79 -1.19 16.59
C LEU A 135 5.82 -0.21 17.11
N GLY A 136 5.58 0.29 18.30
CA GLY A 136 6.35 1.37 18.85
C GLY A 136 7.61 0.99 19.57
N GLU A 137 8.16 -0.13 19.28
CA GLU A 137 9.35 -0.54 20.00
C GLU A 137 10.63 -0.05 19.42
#